data_c9d53e61c1fe211fb6ade64c0a29d4fc
#
_entry.id   c9d53e61c1fe211fb6ade64c0a29d4fc
#
_cell.length_a   1.000
_cell.length_b   1.000
_cell.length_c   1.000
_cell.angle_alpha   90.00
_cell.angle_beta   90.00
_cell.angle_gamma   90.00
#
_symmetry.space_group_name_H-M   'P 1'
#
loop_
_entity.id
_entity.type
_entity.pdbx_description
1 polymer ?
#
loop_
_entity_poly.entity_id
_entity_poly.type
_entity_poly.pdbx_seq_one_letter_code
_entity_poly.pdbx_strand_id
1 'polypeptide(L)'
;METVSVIIPCYSYGQYLDEAIQSVLNQSVKAHEVIIVSDGAIDNSVEIAKKYPVTIIEKPNGGLSSARNAGIAFATGKYIISFDSDDIMRPDCIKEHIKLAGENRIVTCGLMAFGSESYTARPRVATIPVLLKTNVIYSNSLFPKKMWEDVGGFDEHPVMRKGWEDRLFWLEALGKGYVSVTSDYIGLLWRRHPNTMSHTSANPNSDSLQNYIYNKCKHLLDR
;
A
#
# COMPACT_ATOMS: atom_id res chain seq x y z
N MET A 1 20.53 6.92 9.51
CA MET A 1 19.36 6.15 9.96
C MET A 1 18.45 5.92 8.75
N GLU A 2 17.81 4.77 8.68
CA GLU A 2 16.83 4.48 7.64
C GLU A 2 15.53 5.23 7.95
N THR A 3 15.13 6.16 7.10
CA THR A 3 13.93 6.98 7.29
C THR A 3 12.75 6.38 6.52
N VAL A 4 11.59 6.28 7.16
CA VAL A 4 10.37 5.69 6.59
C VAL A 4 9.26 6.73 6.59
N SER A 5 8.74 7.07 5.41
CA SER A 5 7.51 7.85 5.26
C SER A 5 6.33 6.90 5.12
N VAL A 6 5.28 7.11 5.93
CA VAL A 6 4.04 6.36 5.81
C VAL A 6 2.99 7.24 5.13
N ILE A 7 2.47 6.75 4.00
CA ILE A 7 1.46 7.44 3.20
C ILE A 7 0.12 6.75 3.44
N ILE A 8 -0.88 7.50 3.87
CA ILE A 8 -2.24 7.00 4.11
C ILE A 8 -3.20 7.70 3.14
N PRO A 9 -3.52 7.09 1.98
CA PRO A 9 -4.54 7.61 1.10
C PRO A 9 -5.92 7.42 1.74
N CYS A 10 -6.77 8.44 1.69
CA CYS A 10 -8.09 8.41 2.30
C CYS A 10 -9.12 9.05 1.37
N TYR A 11 -10.20 8.31 1.11
CA TYR A 11 -11.40 8.80 0.46
C TYR A 11 -12.62 8.32 1.23
N SER A 12 -13.22 9.20 2.06
CA SER A 12 -14.45 8.91 2.82
C SER A 12 -14.40 7.66 3.72
N TYR A 13 -13.26 7.48 4.41
CA TYR A 13 -13.03 6.42 5.42
C TYR A 13 -12.78 6.97 6.83
N GLY A 14 -13.33 8.15 7.15
CA GLY A 14 -13.17 8.80 8.44
C GLY A 14 -13.48 7.92 9.65
N GLN A 15 -14.44 7.02 9.53
CA GLN A 15 -14.80 6.06 10.59
C GLN A 15 -13.65 5.10 10.99
N TYR A 16 -12.66 4.89 10.14
CA TYR A 16 -11.51 3.99 10.39
C TYR A 16 -10.20 4.75 10.53
N LEU A 17 -10.13 5.96 9.98
CA LEU A 17 -8.89 6.72 9.85
C LEU A 17 -8.23 7.03 11.20
N ASP A 18 -9.01 7.25 12.26
CA ASP A 18 -8.52 7.49 13.61
C ASP A 18 -7.64 6.32 14.10
N GLU A 19 -8.14 5.10 13.97
CA GLU A 19 -7.42 3.87 14.34
C GLU A 19 -6.17 3.64 13.46
N ALA A 20 -6.29 3.87 12.17
CA ALA A 20 -5.18 3.74 11.23
C ALA A 20 -4.02 4.70 11.59
N ILE A 21 -4.31 5.99 11.80
CA ILE A 21 -3.31 7.00 12.19
C ILE A 21 -2.66 6.63 13.53
N GLN A 22 -3.45 6.29 14.55
CA GLN A 22 -2.93 5.90 15.86
C GLN A 22 -2.01 4.69 15.75
N SER A 23 -2.37 3.70 14.95
CA SER A 23 -1.56 2.49 14.76
C SER A 23 -0.18 2.78 14.17
N VAL A 24 -0.08 3.76 13.27
CA VAL A 24 1.20 4.21 12.69
C VAL A 24 1.99 5.06 13.67
N LEU A 25 1.35 6.01 14.37
CA LEU A 25 2.03 6.87 15.35
C LEU A 25 2.54 6.09 16.56
N ASN A 26 1.91 4.95 16.90
CA ASN A 26 2.28 4.09 18.03
C ASN A 26 3.27 2.97 17.67
N GLN A 27 3.90 3.03 16.50
CA GLN A 27 4.96 2.08 16.14
C GLN A 27 6.15 2.15 17.11
N SER A 28 6.77 1.00 17.44
CA SER A 28 7.95 0.92 18.33
C SER A 28 9.17 1.64 17.74
N VAL A 29 9.35 1.58 16.43
CA VAL A 29 10.23 2.45 15.65
C VAL A 29 9.35 3.46 14.93
N LYS A 30 9.53 4.73 15.26
CA LYS A 30 8.67 5.80 14.71
C LYS A 30 8.88 5.99 13.22
N ALA A 31 7.78 6.23 12.50
CA ALA A 31 7.87 6.78 11.16
C ALA A 31 8.62 8.13 11.19
N HIS A 32 9.38 8.40 10.15
CA HIS A 32 10.01 9.71 9.93
C HIS A 32 8.95 10.79 9.74
N GLU A 33 7.91 10.47 8.99
CA GLU A 33 6.73 11.30 8.76
C GLU A 33 5.51 10.42 8.44
N VAL A 34 4.33 10.95 8.70
CA VAL A 34 3.04 10.37 8.32
C VAL A 34 2.29 11.38 7.47
N ILE A 35 1.91 10.98 6.27
CA ILE A 35 1.25 11.84 5.28
C ILE A 35 -0.12 11.26 4.96
N ILE A 36 -1.16 12.01 5.30
CA ILE A 36 -2.55 11.68 4.94
C ILE A 36 -2.86 12.37 3.60
N VAL A 37 -3.33 11.62 2.63
CA VAL A 37 -3.78 12.20 1.35
C VAL A 37 -5.29 12.09 1.26
N SER A 38 -5.97 13.21 1.47
CA SER A 38 -7.41 13.34 1.25
C SER A 38 -7.67 13.46 -0.26
N ASP A 39 -8.15 12.39 -0.87
CA ASP A 39 -8.45 12.31 -2.31
C ASP A 39 -9.88 12.79 -2.62
N GLY A 40 -10.19 14.02 -2.22
CA GLY A 40 -11.52 14.60 -2.37
C GLY A 40 -12.55 13.99 -1.40
N ALA A 41 -12.13 13.68 -0.16
CA ALA A 41 -13.01 13.15 0.87
C ALA A 41 -14.20 14.09 1.12
N ILE A 42 -15.39 13.49 1.26
CA ILE A 42 -16.66 14.21 1.49
C ILE A 42 -17.21 14.00 2.90
N ASP A 43 -16.46 13.27 3.73
CA ASP A 43 -16.78 13.02 5.14
C ASP A 43 -15.84 13.81 6.07
N ASN A 44 -15.81 13.46 7.34
CA ASN A 44 -15.00 14.12 8.38
C ASN A 44 -13.53 13.63 8.46
N SER A 45 -13.01 12.96 7.41
CA SER A 45 -11.65 12.40 7.42
C SER A 45 -10.58 13.48 7.68
N VAL A 46 -10.71 14.65 7.07
CA VAL A 46 -9.75 15.77 7.22
C VAL A 46 -9.78 16.31 8.66
N GLU A 47 -10.95 16.48 9.25
CA GLU A 47 -11.11 16.92 10.64
C GLU A 47 -10.51 15.92 11.63
N ILE A 48 -10.60 14.63 11.33
CA ILE A 48 -9.97 13.57 12.14
C ILE A 48 -8.46 13.67 12.01
N ALA A 49 -7.92 13.75 10.79
CA ALA A 49 -6.48 13.85 10.57
C ALA A 49 -5.85 15.07 11.26
N LYS A 50 -6.54 16.22 11.28
CA LYS A 50 -6.09 17.45 11.96
C LYS A 50 -5.87 17.31 13.46
N LYS A 51 -6.37 16.27 14.10
CA LYS A 51 -6.15 16.01 15.55
C LYS A 51 -4.76 15.43 15.84
N TYR A 52 -4.01 15.05 14.81
CA TYR A 52 -2.74 14.33 14.91
C TYR A 52 -1.57 15.14 14.33
N PRO A 53 -0.33 14.88 14.80
CA PRO A 53 0.88 15.51 14.25
C PRO A 53 1.25 14.84 12.91
N VAL A 54 0.43 15.00 11.88
CA VAL A 54 0.59 14.43 10.55
C VAL A 54 0.53 15.51 9.49
N THR A 55 1.16 15.27 8.35
CA THR A 55 1.00 16.14 7.17
C THR A 55 -0.30 15.75 6.43
N ILE A 56 -1.07 16.75 6.00
CA ILE A 56 -2.31 16.52 5.26
C ILE A 56 -2.17 17.15 3.88
N ILE A 57 -2.41 16.37 2.85
CA ILE A 57 -2.51 16.80 1.45
C ILE A 57 -3.96 16.65 1.02
N GLU A 58 -4.60 17.74 0.65
CA GLU A 58 -5.96 17.73 0.09
C GLU A 58 -5.89 17.90 -1.42
N LYS A 59 -6.56 17.05 -2.18
CA LYS A 59 -6.61 17.10 -3.65
C LYS A 59 -7.99 16.69 -4.18
N PRO A 60 -8.36 17.11 -5.39
CA PRO A 60 -9.54 16.57 -6.07
C PRO A 60 -9.41 15.05 -6.26
N ASN A 61 -10.55 14.34 -6.22
CA ASN A 61 -10.56 12.88 -6.38
C ASN A 61 -9.94 12.44 -7.71
N GLY A 62 -8.81 11.75 -7.59
CA GLY A 62 -8.07 11.14 -8.70
C GLY A 62 -8.04 9.61 -8.64
N GLY A 63 -8.53 9.02 -7.55
CA GLY A 63 -8.45 7.60 -7.25
C GLY A 63 -7.18 7.21 -6.49
N LEU A 64 -7.15 5.96 -6.02
CA LEU A 64 -6.15 5.44 -5.08
C LEU A 64 -4.70 5.57 -5.60
N SER A 65 -4.45 5.25 -6.89
CA SER A 65 -3.14 5.46 -7.52
C SER A 65 -2.67 6.91 -7.41
N SER A 66 -3.55 7.84 -7.76
CA SER A 66 -3.25 9.28 -7.76
C SER A 66 -3.01 9.81 -6.35
N ALA A 67 -3.75 9.32 -5.36
CA ALA A 67 -3.54 9.66 -3.95
C ALA A 67 -2.19 9.14 -3.44
N ARG A 68 -1.84 7.88 -3.75
CA ARG A 68 -0.53 7.32 -3.40
C ARG A 68 0.60 8.10 -4.04
N ASN A 69 0.50 8.39 -5.34
CA ASN A 69 1.51 9.16 -6.08
C ASN A 69 1.72 10.55 -5.46
N ALA A 70 0.64 11.26 -5.13
CA ALA A 70 0.73 12.59 -4.51
C ALA A 70 1.46 12.54 -3.15
N GLY A 71 1.13 11.57 -2.30
CA GLY A 71 1.79 11.41 -1.00
C GLY A 71 3.27 11.03 -1.13
N ILE A 72 3.61 10.10 -2.02
CA ILE A 72 4.98 9.63 -2.22
C ILE A 72 5.84 10.75 -2.85
N ALA A 73 5.31 11.53 -3.77
CA ALA A 73 6.01 12.68 -4.34
C ALA A 73 6.42 13.69 -3.26
N PHE A 74 5.56 13.94 -2.27
CA PHE A 74 5.81 14.83 -1.16
C PHE A 74 6.79 14.25 -0.11
N ALA A 75 6.81 12.93 0.05
CA ALA A 75 7.59 12.24 1.07
C ALA A 75 9.10 12.53 0.96
N THR A 76 9.77 12.61 2.10
CA THR A 76 11.22 12.87 2.23
C THR A 76 12.00 11.65 2.72
N GLY A 77 11.32 10.62 3.21
CA GLY A 77 11.94 9.40 3.68
C GLY A 77 12.58 8.58 2.56
N LYS A 78 13.66 7.87 2.90
CA LYS A 78 14.34 6.93 1.98
C LYS A 78 13.44 5.77 1.57
N TYR A 79 12.61 5.30 2.50
CA TYR A 79 11.66 4.22 2.30
C TYR A 79 10.22 4.71 2.46
N ILE A 80 9.33 4.04 1.75
CA ILE A 80 7.89 4.30 1.75
C ILE A 80 7.15 3.07 2.26
N ILE A 81 6.11 3.32 3.04
CA ILE A 81 5.01 2.39 3.29
C ILE A 81 3.74 3.09 2.83
N SER A 82 3.02 2.52 1.85
CA SER A 82 1.69 3.00 1.49
C SER A 82 0.67 2.17 2.26
N PHE A 83 -0.03 2.79 3.21
CA PHE A 83 -0.86 2.11 4.21
C PHE A 83 -2.32 2.49 4.04
N ASP A 84 -3.21 1.50 3.95
CA ASP A 84 -4.63 1.77 3.72
C ASP A 84 -5.33 2.35 4.96
N SER A 85 -6.23 3.30 4.76
CA SER A 85 -6.86 4.09 5.83
C SER A 85 -7.90 3.33 6.67
N ASP A 86 -8.23 2.10 6.30
CA ASP A 86 -9.18 1.22 6.99
C ASP A 86 -8.50 0.06 7.76
N ASP A 87 -7.17 -0.02 7.70
CA ASP A 87 -6.38 -1.08 8.34
C ASP A 87 -5.70 -0.64 9.64
N ILE A 88 -5.09 -1.59 10.35
CA ILE A 88 -4.31 -1.33 11.58
C ILE A 88 -2.91 -1.93 11.42
N MET A 89 -1.88 -1.11 11.64
CA MET A 89 -0.49 -1.53 11.64
C MET A 89 -0.06 -2.02 13.03
N ARG A 90 0.43 -3.25 13.16
CA ARG A 90 0.88 -3.79 14.44
C ARG A 90 2.18 -3.12 14.90
N PRO A 91 2.42 -3.01 16.23
CA PRO A 91 3.43 -2.11 16.83
C PRO A 91 4.88 -2.25 16.35
N ASP A 92 5.32 -3.43 15.93
CA ASP A 92 6.70 -3.67 15.48
C ASP A 92 6.84 -3.73 13.94
N CYS A 93 5.81 -3.35 13.18
CA CYS A 93 5.81 -3.52 11.73
C CYS A 93 6.97 -2.75 11.06
N ILE A 94 7.11 -1.46 11.34
CA ILE A 94 8.22 -0.64 10.80
C ILE A 94 9.58 -1.20 11.23
N LYS A 95 9.74 -1.59 12.49
CA LYS A 95 10.97 -2.20 13.01
C LYS A 95 11.36 -3.46 12.25
N GLU A 96 10.41 -4.38 12.04
CA GLU A 96 10.67 -5.63 11.35
C GLU A 96 10.94 -5.41 9.85
N HIS A 97 10.31 -4.42 9.23
CA HIS A 97 10.60 -4.04 7.86
C HIS A 97 12.01 -3.46 7.70
N ILE A 98 12.44 -2.55 8.58
CA ILE A 98 13.76 -1.92 8.52
C ILE A 98 14.89 -2.95 8.63
N LYS A 99 14.74 -4.01 9.41
CA LYS A 99 15.74 -5.09 9.50
C LYS A 99 16.07 -5.74 8.17
N LEU A 100 15.13 -5.76 7.24
CA LEU A 100 15.24 -6.40 5.94
C LEU A 100 15.36 -5.39 4.79
N ALA A 101 15.27 -4.10 5.10
CA ALA A 101 15.31 -3.02 4.11
C ALA A 101 16.58 -3.08 3.25
N GLY A 102 16.49 -2.61 2.04
CA GLY A 102 17.61 -2.55 1.08
C GLY A 102 17.22 -1.73 -0.14
N GLU A 103 18.21 -1.26 -0.88
CA GLU A 103 17.99 -0.33 -2.01
C GLU A 103 17.20 -0.96 -3.17
N ASN A 104 17.18 -2.28 -3.26
CA ASN A 104 16.45 -3.02 -4.30
C ASN A 104 15.41 -3.98 -3.71
N ARG A 105 14.96 -3.79 -2.45
CA ARG A 105 14.08 -4.73 -1.76
C ARG A 105 12.69 -4.17 -1.53
N ILE A 106 11.69 -5.03 -1.77
CA ILE A 106 10.31 -4.87 -1.31
C ILE A 106 10.16 -5.79 -0.12
N VAL A 107 9.93 -5.24 1.07
CA VAL A 107 9.77 -6.02 2.30
C VAL A 107 8.29 -6.14 2.62
N THR A 108 7.76 -7.35 2.63
CA THR A 108 6.38 -7.62 3.04
C THR A 108 6.33 -8.46 4.30
N CYS A 109 5.26 -8.33 5.07
CA CYS A 109 4.97 -9.12 6.26
C CYS A 109 3.65 -9.87 6.10
N GLY A 110 3.32 -10.74 7.07
CA GLY A 110 2.02 -11.41 7.08
C GLY A 110 0.89 -10.49 7.51
N LEU A 111 -0.33 -10.94 7.24
CA LEU A 111 -1.56 -10.25 7.66
C LEU A 111 -2.46 -11.17 8.50
N MET A 112 -3.28 -10.53 9.33
CA MET A 112 -4.43 -11.14 10.01
C MET A 112 -5.68 -10.36 9.60
N ALA A 113 -6.60 -11.02 8.93
CA ALA A 113 -7.90 -10.44 8.61
C ALA A 113 -8.81 -10.44 9.84
N PHE A 114 -9.61 -9.40 10.00
CA PHE A 114 -10.60 -9.25 11.07
C PHE A 114 -11.83 -8.50 10.59
N GLY A 115 -12.91 -8.54 11.33
CA GLY A 115 -14.21 -7.96 10.95
C GLY A 115 -15.16 -9.01 10.42
N SER A 116 -15.63 -8.90 9.17
CA SER A 116 -16.55 -9.88 8.58
C SER A 116 -15.90 -11.24 8.25
N GLU A 117 -14.59 -11.29 8.20
CA GLU A 117 -13.79 -12.50 7.98
C GLU A 117 -12.64 -12.56 9.00
N SER A 118 -12.19 -13.78 9.36
CA SER A 118 -11.07 -13.96 10.27
C SER A 118 -10.16 -15.07 9.77
N TYR A 119 -8.95 -14.72 9.34
CA TYR A 119 -7.91 -15.67 8.97
C TYR A 119 -6.53 -15.00 9.04
N THR A 120 -5.48 -15.82 9.03
CA THR A 120 -4.10 -15.34 8.96
C THR A 120 -3.46 -15.80 7.67
N ALA A 121 -2.85 -14.86 6.94
CA ALA A 121 -2.05 -15.16 5.76
C ALA A 121 -0.57 -14.87 6.06
N ARG A 122 0.26 -15.91 5.89
CA ARG A 122 1.72 -15.75 6.00
C ARG A 122 2.27 -15.08 4.74
N PRO A 123 3.34 -14.30 4.87
CA PRO A 123 3.93 -13.64 3.71
C PRO A 123 4.55 -14.68 2.78
N ARG A 124 4.58 -14.37 1.50
CA ARG A 124 5.18 -15.21 0.46
C ARG A 124 6.09 -14.34 -0.39
N VAL A 125 7.25 -14.87 -0.77
CA VAL A 125 8.12 -14.19 -1.74
C VAL A 125 7.38 -14.04 -3.05
N ALA A 126 7.28 -12.82 -3.54
CA ALA A 126 6.64 -12.53 -4.81
C ALA A 126 7.62 -12.75 -5.97
N THR A 127 7.10 -13.40 -7.00
CA THR A 127 7.75 -13.51 -8.31
C THR A 127 6.77 -13.06 -9.39
N ILE A 128 7.28 -12.74 -10.59
CA ILE A 128 6.43 -12.32 -11.70
C ILE A 128 5.30 -13.34 -11.98
N PRO A 129 5.58 -14.66 -12.11
CA PRO A 129 4.51 -15.65 -12.31
C PRO A 129 3.48 -15.71 -11.18
N VAL A 130 3.89 -15.45 -9.92
CA VAL A 130 2.96 -15.40 -8.77
C VAL A 130 2.08 -14.16 -8.86
N LEU A 131 2.69 -12.98 -9.07
CA LEU A 131 1.94 -11.72 -9.14
C LEU A 131 1.01 -11.62 -10.36
N LEU A 132 1.32 -12.30 -11.46
CA LEU A 132 0.39 -12.40 -12.59
C LEU A 132 -0.89 -13.19 -12.26
N LYS A 133 -0.87 -14.02 -11.22
CA LYS A 133 -2.03 -14.83 -10.78
C LYS A 133 -2.74 -14.22 -9.57
N THR A 134 -1.98 -13.72 -8.59
CA THR A 134 -2.52 -13.22 -7.32
C THR A 134 -1.58 -12.21 -6.70
N ASN A 135 -2.12 -11.24 -5.95
CA ASN A 135 -1.31 -10.34 -5.16
C ASN A 135 -0.88 -11.02 -3.84
N VAL A 136 0.41 -10.96 -3.52
CA VAL A 136 1.00 -11.50 -2.28
C VAL A 136 1.85 -10.45 -1.57
N ILE A 137 1.88 -9.22 -2.05
CA ILE A 137 2.53 -8.06 -1.43
C ILE A 137 1.42 -7.12 -0.94
N TYR A 138 1.36 -6.91 0.36
CA TYR A 138 0.27 -6.17 1.00
C TYR A 138 0.56 -4.67 1.11
N SER A 139 -0.49 -3.88 1.35
CA SER A 139 -0.45 -2.41 1.40
C SER A 139 0.54 -1.83 2.43
N ASN A 140 0.87 -2.58 3.49
CA ASN A 140 1.85 -2.17 4.49
C ASN A 140 3.30 -2.54 4.15
N SER A 141 3.59 -2.95 2.93
CA SER A 141 4.96 -3.31 2.52
C SER A 141 5.85 -2.10 2.40
N LEU A 142 7.13 -2.27 2.80
CA LEU A 142 8.14 -1.24 2.71
C LEU A 142 8.94 -1.38 1.42
N PHE A 143 9.19 -0.25 0.75
CA PHE A 143 10.01 -0.19 -0.46
C PHE A 143 10.80 1.11 -0.52
N PRO A 144 11.94 1.17 -1.23
CA PRO A 144 12.69 2.41 -1.38
C PRO A 144 11.91 3.42 -2.24
N LYS A 145 11.92 4.71 -1.89
CA LYS A 145 11.29 5.77 -2.70
C LYS A 145 11.81 5.75 -4.14
N LYS A 146 13.10 5.49 -4.30
CA LYS A 146 13.71 5.34 -5.64
C LYS A 146 13.01 4.29 -6.52
N MET A 147 12.48 3.22 -5.96
CA MET A 147 11.72 2.23 -6.72
C MET A 147 10.47 2.86 -7.36
N TRP A 148 9.76 3.73 -6.63
CA TRP A 148 8.61 4.45 -7.16
C TRP A 148 9.02 5.39 -8.32
N GLU A 149 10.16 6.06 -8.18
CA GLU A 149 10.73 6.90 -9.24
C GLU A 149 11.09 6.07 -10.48
N ASP A 150 11.77 4.95 -10.28
CA ASP A 150 12.22 4.06 -11.37
C ASP A 150 11.06 3.41 -12.11
N VAL A 151 9.99 3.04 -11.40
CA VAL A 151 8.76 2.49 -11.98
C VAL A 151 7.98 3.57 -12.74
N GLY A 152 8.03 4.81 -12.29
CA GLY A 152 7.25 5.93 -12.82
C GLY A 152 5.93 6.14 -12.09
N GLY A 153 5.86 5.64 -10.84
CA GLY A 153 4.69 5.77 -9.97
C GLY A 153 3.65 4.66 -10.13
N PHE A 154 2.56 4.79 -9.37
CA PHE A 154 1.37 3.94 -9.53
C PHE A 154 0.62 4.35 -10.79
N ASP A 155 0.12 3.39 -11.56
CA ASP A 155 -0.61 3.64 -12.79
C ASP A 155 -1.98 4.28 -12.52
N GLU A 156 -2.20 5.47 -13.09
CA GLU A 156 -3.43 6.26 -12.93
C GLU A 156 -4.45 6.01 -14.06
N HIS A 157 -4.21 5.00 -14.92
CA HIS A 157 -5.18 4.68 -15.98
C HIS A 157 -6.57 4.40 -15.38
N PRO A 158 -7.67 4.88 -15.97
CA PRO A 158 -9.02 4.76 -15.40
C PRO A 158 -9.44 3.34 -15.01
N VAL A 159 -8.92 2.31 -15.68
CA VAL A 159 -9.21 0.91 -15.32
C VAL A 159 -8.68 0.55 -13.94
N MET A 160 -7.56 1.18 -13.49
CA MET A 160 -6.93 0.94 -12.19
C MET A 160 -7.75 1.51 -11.02
N ARG A 161 -8.75 2.35 -11.26
CA ARG A 161 -9.71 2.77 -10.23
C ARG A 161 -10.56 1.62 -9.68
N LYS A 162 -10.54 0.47 -10.36
CA LYS A 162 -11.21 -0.76 -9.91
C LYS A 162 -10.38 -1.57 -8.90
N GLY A 163 -9.14 -1.17 -8.62
CA GLY A 163 -8.20 -1.88 -7.74
C GLY A 163 -7.04 -2.53 -8.51
N TRP A 164 -6.22 -3.29 -7.79
CA TRP A 164 -5.01 -3.99 -8.24
C TRP A 164 -3.89 -3.07 -8.76
N GLU A 165 -3.96 -1.77 -8.47
CA GLU A 165 -2.94 -0.80 -8.81
C GLU A 165 -1.60 -1.14 -8.14
N ASP A 166 -1.65 -1.67 -6.93
CA ASP A 166 -0.51 -2.16 -6.17
C ASP A 166 0.12 -3.40 -6.85
N ARG A 167 -0.69 -4.35 -7.29
CA ARG A 167 -0.22 -5.54 -7.98
C ARG A 167 0.51 -5.20 -9.28
N LEU A 168 0.01 -4.24 -10.05
CA LEU A 168 0.69 -3.77 -11.27
C LEU A 168 2.02 -3.11 -10.91
N PHE A 169 2.02 -2.24 -9.90
CA PHE A 169 3.23 -1.56 -9.42
C PHE A 169 4.32 -2.55 -8.99
N TRP A 170 3.96 -3.62 -8.26
CA TRP A 170 4.90 -4.66 -7.87
C TRP A 170 5.44 -5.46 -9.06
N LEU A 171 4.61 -5.76 -10.05
CA LEU A 171 5.03 -6.44 -11.28
C LEU A 171 6.07 -5.61 -12.04
N GLU A 172 5.81 -4.32 -12.21
CA GLU A 172 6.73 -3.40 -12.88
C GLU A 172 8.05 -3.25 -12.10
N ALA A 173 7.99 -3.19 -10.76
CA ALA A 173 9.18 -3.17 -9.91
C ALA A 173 10.04 -4.44 -10.05
N LEU A 174 9.43 -5.64 -9.98
CA LEU A 174 10.14 -6.90 -10.20
C LEU A 174 10.76 -6.96 -11.61
N GLY A 175 10.05 -6.44 -12.61
CA GLY A 175 10.56 -6.33 -13.99
C GLY A 175 11.79 -5.43 -14.12
N LYS A 176 11.99 -4.50 -13.20
CA LYS A 176 13.16 -3.61 -13.12
C LYS A 176 14.29 -4.18 -12.24
N GLY A 177 14.16 -5.40 -11.72
CA GLY A 177 15.18 -6.07 -10.92
C GLY A 177 15.06 -5.85 -9.40
N TYR A 178 13.99 -5.22 -8.92
CA TYR A 178 13.67 -5.23 -7.48
C TYR A 178 13.29 -6.63 -7.03
N VAL A 179 13.55 -6.95 -5.77
CA VAL A 179 13.30 -8.30 -5.23
C VAL A 179 12.38 -8.23 -4.02
N SER A 180 11.46 -9.20 -3.95
CA SER A 180 10.58 -9.35 -2.79
C SER A 180 11.28 -10.17 -1.71
N VAL A 181 11.27 -9.66 -0.48
CA VAL A 181 11.69 -10.37 0.73
C VAL A 181 10.57 -10.36 1.76
N THR A 182 10.55 -11.35 2.64
CA THR A 182 9.47 -11.52 3.61
C THR A 182 9.97 -11.48 5.04
N SER A 183 9.21 -10.82 5.92
CA SER A 183 9.33 -10.92 7.37
C SER A 183 8.27 -11.89 7.89
N ASP A 184 8.63 -12.81 8.78
CA ASP A 184 7.67 -13.74 9.42
C ASP A 184 6.70 -13.04 10.39
N TYR A 185 6.89 -11.76 10.62
CA TYR A 185 6.02 -10.95 11.46
C TYR A 185 4.63 -10.78 10.81
N ILE A 186 3.58 -10.92 11.60
CA ILE A 186 2.22 -10.54 11.18
C ILE A 186 2.06 -9.06 11.51
N GLY A 187 2.32 -8.21 10.52
CA GLY A 187 2.41 -6.75 10.70
C GLY A 187 1.14 -5.99 10.34
N LEU A 188 0.23 -6.62 9.59
CA LEU A 188 -1.01 -6.01 9.13
C LEU A 188 -2.23 -6.67 9.78
N LEU A 189 -3.10 -5.88 10.42
CA LEU A 189 -4.47 -6.26 10.72
C LEU A 189 -5.34 -5.70 9.60
N TRP A 190 -5.78 -6.58 8.71
CA TRP A 190 -6.57 -6.24 7.53
C TRP A 190 -8.05 -6.25 7.84
N ARG A 191 -8.67 -5.09 7.76
CA ARG A 191 -10.10 -4.95 8.06
C ARG A 191 -10.96 -5.43 6.90
N ARG A 192 -11.89 -6.33 7.20
CA ARG A 192 -12.87 -6.85 6.25
C ARG A 192 -14.24 -6.26 6.57
N HIS A 193 -14.79 -5.50 5.65
CA HIS A 193 -16.12 -4.87 5.77
C HIS A 193 -16.81 -4.83 4.40
N PRO A 194 -18.15 -4.62 4.33
CA PRO A 194 -18.89 -4.71 3.07
C PRO A 194 -18.39 -3.78 1.95
N ASN A 195 -17.80 -2.64 2.32
CA ASN A 195 -17.29 -1.66 1.37
C ASN A 195 -15.80 -1.82 1.05
N THR A 196 -15.15 -2.89 1.52
CA THR A 196 -13.75 -3.17 1.15
C THR A 196 -13.63 -3.30 -0.36
N MET A 197 -12.66 -2.59 -0.97
CA MET A 197 -12.50 -2.51 -2.42
C MET A 197 -12.38 -3.88 -3.07
N SER A 198 -11.72 -4.84 -2.42
CA SER A 198 -11.59 -6.22 -2.91
C SER A 198 -12.93 -6.97 -3.04
N HIS A 199 -13.98 -6.52 -2.33
CA HIS A 199 -15.33 -7.08 -2.48
C HIS A 199 -16.16 -6.36 -3.55
N THR A 200 -15.94 -5.04 -3.71
CA THR A 200 -16.82 -4.20 -4.52
C THR A 200 -16.31 -3.95 -5.93
N SER A 201 -15.02 -3.68 -6.08
CA SER A 201 -14.45 -3.19 -7.34
C SER A 201 -13.39 -4.13 -7.94
N ALA A 202 -12.60 -4.76 -7.10
CA ALA A 202 -11.53 -5.66 -7.52
C ALA A 202 -12.00 -7.12 -7.59
N ASN A 203 -13.14 -7.35 -8.23
CA ASN A 203 -13.58 -8.73 -8.50
C ASN A 203 -12.42 -9.46 -9.21
N PRO A 204 -11.93 -10.61 -8.66
CA PRO A 204 -10.89 -11.42 -9.29
C PRO A 204 -11.22 -11.83 -10.73
N ASN A 205 -12.51 -11.84 -11.09
CA ASN A 205 -13.03 -12.12 -12.43
C ASN A 205 -13.20 -10.86 -13.31
N SER A 206 -12.61 -9.71 -12.95
CA SER A 206 -12.65 -8.52 -13.80
C SER A 206 -11.71 -8.69 -14.99
N ASP A 207 -12.21 -9.27 -16.07
CA ASP A 207 -11.45 -9.54 -17.30
C ASP A 207 -10.74 -8.28 -17.83
N SER A 208 -11.37 -7.13 -17.73
CA SER A 208 -10.79 -5.87 -18.21
C SER A 208 -9.50 -5.49 -17.43
N LEU A 209 -9.52 -5.67 -16.11
CA LEU A 209 -8.40 -5.35 -15.23
C LEU A 209 -7.26 -6.37 -15.40
N GLN A 210 -7.63 -7.67 -15.40
CA GLN A 210 -6.66 -8.76 -15.62
C GLN A 210 -5.99 -8.62 -17.00
N ASN A 211 -6.77 -8.34 -18.04
CA ASN A 211 -6.26 -8.16 -19.40
C ASN A 211 -5.34 -6.94 -19.50
N TYR A 212 -5.68 -5.84 -18.83
CA TYR A 212 -4.84 -4.65 -18.79
C TYR A 212 -3.47 -4.95 -18.17
N ILE A 213 -3.46 -5.54 -16.97
CA ILE A 213 -2.23 -5.92 -16.26
C ILE A 213 -1.41 -6.92 -17.10
N TYR A 214 -2.06 -7.95 -17.62
CA TYR A 214 -1.38 -8.95 -18.44
C TYR A 214 -0.73 -8.33 -19.67
N ASN A 215 -1.45 -7.49 -20.42
CA ASN A 215 -0.91 -6.86 -21.62
C ASN A 215 0.26 -5.92 -21.33
N LYS A 216 0.25 -5.24 -20.19
CA LYS A 216 1.38 -4.42 -19.74
C LYS A 216 2.61 -5.24 -19.36
N CYS A 217 2.41 -6.39 -18.71
CA CYS A 217 3.47 -7.12 -18.04
C CYS A 217 3.87 -8.45 -18.71
N LYS A 218 3.17 -8.91 -19.76
CA LYS A 218 3.47 -10.21 -20.42
C LYS A 218 4.91 -10.32 -20.93
N HIS A 219 5.52 -9.22 -21.36
CA HIS A 219 6.93 -9.18 -21.80
C HIS A 219 7.94 -9.51 -20.68
N LEU A 220 7.49 -9.51 -19.41
CA LEU A 220 8.32 -9.88 -18.27
C LEU A 220 8.45 -11.41 -18.10
N LEU A 221 7.61 -12.19 -18.79
CA LEU A 221 7.66 -13.66 -18.76
C LEU A 221 8.80 -14.22 -19.63
N ASP A 222 9.30 -13.43 -20.57
CA ASP A 222 10.33 -13.84 -21.53
C ASP A 222 11.75 -13.51 -21.03
N ARG A 223 11.87 -13.12 -19.76
CA ARG A 223 13.14 -12.79 -19.07
C ARG A 223 13.49 -13.84 -18.03
#